data_32b4ec1c7165f8f8307efe2658366986
#
_entry.id   32b4ec1c7165f8f8307efe2658366986
#
_cell.length_a   1.000
_cell.length_b   1.000
_cell.length_c   1.000
_cell.angle_alpha   90.00
_cell.angle_beta   90.00
_cell.angle_gamma   90.00
#
_symmetry.space_group_name_H-M   'P 1'
#
loop_
_entity.id
_entity.type
_entity.pdbx_description
1 polymer ?
#
loop_
_entity_poly.entity_id
_entity_poly.type
_entity_poly.pdbx_seq_one_letter_code
_entity_poly.pdbx_strand_id
1 'polypeptide(L)'
;DASAYGMAERLENDLGINVELYDVSSEGMIIQALRFGNADIGFMEGGPAWIAWKEYNLQVLAVETTTAERDTYYNAAAWVLANSTMAQYHLDGDENTDPFAELAGKTSCHTGWLKSAGMLMPMGYMIGNGYVNPVGDTEDINSLRDTINAHFDGSTGAGNPASIPESGGLYSGYSGALECLSEGYGDVAFA
;
A
#
# COMPACT_ATOMS: atom_id res chain seq x y z
N ASP A 1 7.82 2.21 -20.31
CA ASP A 1 8.30 3.13 -19.29
C ASP A 1 9.76 3.48 -19.56
N ALA A 2 10.11 4.79 -19.66
CA ALA A 2 11.46 5.25 -20.03
C ALA A 2 12.55 4.77 -19.04
N SER A 3 12.19 4.56 -17.77
CA SER A 3 13.13 4.06 -16.75
C SER A 3 13.48 2.58 -16.94
N ALA A 4 12.54 1.75 -17.34
CA ALA A 4 12.78 0.33 -17.59
C ALA A 4 13.69 0.13 -18.81
N TYR A 5 13.44 0.88 -19.90
CA TYR A 5 14.32 0.86 -21.09
C TYR A 5 15.72 1.35 -20.77
N GLY A 6 15.86 2.46 -20.02
CA GLY A 6 17.15 2.99 -19.62
C GLY A 6 17.94 2.03 -18.72
N MET A 7 17.25 1.28 -17.86
CA MET A 7 17.88 0.24 -17.06
C MET A 7 18.31 -0.95 -17.91
N ALA A 8 17.48 -1.42 -18.82
CA ALA A 8 17.82 -2.51 -19.75
C ALA A 8 19.07 -2.17 -20.54
N GLU A 9 19.12 -1.00 -21.18
CA GLU A 9 20.26 -0.51 -21.94
C GLU A 9 21.54 -0.46 -21.08
N ARG A 10 21.43 -0.01 -19.85
CA ARG A 10 22.57 0.05 -18.94
C ARG A 10 23.08 -1.34 -18.55
N LEU A 11 22.19 -2.28 -18.25
CA LEU A 11 22.55 -3.67 -17.95
C LEU A 11 23.22 -4.34 -19.15
N GLU A 12 22.73 -4.11 -20.36
CA GLU A 12 23.35 -4.61 -21.59
C GLU A 12 24.76 -4.05 -21.78
N ASN A 13 24.93 -2.74 -21.60
CA ASN A 13 26.21 -2.07 -21.77
C ASN A 13 27.25 -2.46 -20.70
N ASP A 14 26.82 -2.52 -19.43
CA ASP A 14 27.72 -2.72 -18.30
C ASP A 14 28.09 -4.21 -18.11
N LEU A 15 27.16 -5.12 -18.43
CA LEU A 15 27.32 -6.56 -18.18
C LEU A 15 27.54 -7.38 -19.46
N GLY A 16 27.32 -6.81 -20.65
CA GLY A 16 27.44 -7.51 -21.92
C GLY A 16 26.42 -8.65 -22.13
N ILE A 17 25.26 -8.53 -21.49
CA ILE A 17 24.13 -9.47 -21.60
C ILE A 17 23.04 -8.89 -22.50
N ASN A 18 22.19 -9.75 -23.06
CA ASN A 18 20.98 -9.30 -23.75
C ASN A 18 19.85 -9.18 -22.71
N VAL A 19 19.15 -8.05 -22.71
CA VAL A 19 18.03 -7.80 -21.78
C VAL A 19 16.73 -7.66 -22.55
N GLU A 20 15.77 -8.51 -22.22
CA GLU A 20 14.43 -8.45 -22.79
C GLU A 20 13.44 -7.97 -21.72
N LEU A 21 12.63 -6.96 -22.06
CA LEU A 21 11.63 -6.43 -21.16
C LEU A 21 10.35 -7.26 -21.26
N TYR A 22 9.89 -7.78 -20.13
CA TYR A 22 8.65 -8.52 -20.01
C TYR A 22 7.61 -7.66 -19.28
N ASP A 23 6.68 -7.09 -20.05
CA ASP A 23 5.66 -6.19 -19.51
C ASP A 23 4.49 -6.97 -18.95
N VAL A 24 4.06 -6.61 -17.74
CA VAL A 24 2.94 -7.23 -17.02
C VAL A 24 2.05 -6.17 -16.38
N SER A 25 0.78 -6.49 -16.18
CA SER A 25 -0.22 -5.54 -15.71
C SER A 25 -0.34 -5.43 -14.19
N SER A 26 0.34 -6.30 -13.41
CA SER A 26 0.28 -6.29 -11.95
C SER A 26 1.51 -6.91 -11.31
N GLU A 27 1.79 -6.51 -10.07
CA GLU A 27 2.91 -7.08 -9.30
C GLU A 27 2.73 -8.57 -9.00
N GLY A 28 1.49 -9.04 -8.85
CA GLY A 28 1.20 -10.47 -8.76
C GLY A 28 1.65 -11.25 -10.00
N MET A 29 1.55 -10.66 -11.18
CA MET A 29 2.07 -11.27 -12.41
C MET A 29 3.60 -11.25 -12.48
N ILE A 30 4.27 -10.25 -11.88
CA ILE A 30 5.72 -10.24 -11.73
C ILE A 30 6.17 -11.44 -10.88
N ILE A 31 5.51 -11.66 -9.73
CA ILE A 31 5.78 -12.81 -8.85
C ILE A 31 5.62 -14.12 -9.61
N GLN A 32 4.54 -14.26 -10.38
CA GLN A 32 4.31 -15.48 -11.17
C GLN A 32 5.36 -15.65 -12.28
N ALA A 33 5.75 -14.58 -12.97
CA ALA A 33 6.79 -14.63 -14.00
C ALA A 33 8.13 -15.11 -13.43
N LEU A 34 8.55 -14.58 -12.29
CA LEU A 34 9.76 -15.00 -11.58
C LEU A 34 9.66 -16.45 -11.08
N ARG A 35 8.53 -16.83 -10.47
CA ARG A 35 8.29 -18.18 -9.94
C ARG A 35 8.37 -19.26 -11.01
N PHE A 36 7.85 -18.99 -12.18
CA PHE A 36 7.79 -19.95 -13.29
C PHE A 36 8.96 -19.81 -14.29
N GLY A 37 9.93 -18.93 -14.01
CA GLY A 37 11.12 -18.76 -14.86
C GLY A 37 10.85 -18.06 -16.19
N ASN A 38 9.76 -17.29 -16.28
CA ASN A 38 9.44 -16.44 -17.43
C ASN A 38 10.17 -15.08 -17.36
N ALA A 39 10.71 -14.74 -16.20
CA ALA A 39 11.57 -13.59 -15.98
C ALA A 39 12.67 -13.95 -14.96
N ASP A 40 13.85 -13.34 -15.09
CA ASP A 40 14.98 -13.53 -14.19
C ASP A 40 15.00 -12.48 -13.08
N ILE A 41 14.53 -11.27 -13.34
CA ILE A 41 14.49 -10.13 -12.42
C ILE A 41 13.12 -9.46 -12.52
N GLY A 42 12.59 -9.00 -11.38
CA GLY A 42 11.34 -8.24 -11.32
C GLY A 42 11.45 -7.06 -10.36
N PHE A 43 10.78 -5.96 -10.68
CA PHE A 43 10.68 -4.77 -9.85
C PHE A 43 9.28 -4.67 -9.26
N MET A 44 9.19 -4.53 -7.93
CA MET A 44 7.91 -4.49 -7.23
C MET A 44 8.04 -3.70 -5.92
N GLU A 45 6.91 -3.29 -5.38
CA GLU A 45 6.83 -2.64 -4.07
C GLU A 45 7.20 -3.61 -2.93
N GLY A 46 7.50 -3.07 -1.75
CA GLY A 46 7.96 -3.85 -0.60
C GLY A 46 6.99 -4.93 -0.12
N GLY A 47 5.68 -4.70 -0.18
CA GLY A 47 4.66 -5.69 0.21
C GLY A 47 4.70 -6.93 -0.69
N PRO A 48 4.52 -6.79 -2.00
CA PRO A 48 4.68 -7.90 -2.96
C PRO A 48 6.06 -8.56 -2.92
N ALA A 49 7.14 -7.78 -2.73
CA ALA A 49 8.49 -8.34 -2.58
C ALA A 49 8.61 -9.24 -1.34
N TRP A 50 7.97 -8.84 -0.22
CA TRP A 50 7.92 -9.66 0.99
C TRP A 50 7.15 -10.98 0.75
N ILE A 51 6.01 -10.94 0.05
CA ILE A 51 5.27 -12.15 -0.33
C ILE A 51 6.13 -13.04 -1.24
N ALA A 52 6.78 -12.46 -2.24
CA ALA A 52 7.66 -13.19 -3.16
C ALA A 52 8.79 -13.93 -2.42
N TRP A 53 9.40 -13.25 -1.46
CA TRP A 53 10.43 -13.86 -0.60
C TRP A 53 9.86 -14.95 0.30
N LYS A 54 8.78 -14.66 1.05
CA LYS A 54 8.25 -15.53 2.08
C LYS A 54 7.60 -16.80 1.50
N GLU A 55 6.77 -16.65 0.48
CA GLU A 55 5.97 -17.75 -0.06
C GLU A 55 6.68 -18.53 -1.16
N TYR A 56 7.56 -17.87 -1.91
CA TYR A 56 8.20 -18.48 -3.08
C TYR A 56 9.73 -18.51 -3.03
N ASN A 57 10.32 -18.10 -1.91
CA ASN A 57 11.77 -18.07 -1.69
C ASN A 57 12.54 -17.28 -2.76
N LEU A 58 11.91 -16.24 -3.32
CA LEU A 58 12.59 -15.32 -4.22
C LEU A 58 13.52 -14.42 -3.40
N GLN A 59 14.60 -13.94 -4.02
CA GLN A 59 15.63 -13.16 -3.33
C GLN A 59 15.52 -11.68 -3.68
N VAL A 60 15.61 -10.80 -2.69
CA VAL A 60 15.77 -9.37 -2.90
C VAL A 60 17.25 -9.11 -3.23
N LEU A 61 17.53 -8.62 -4.44
CA LEU A 61 18.88 -8.34 -4.92
C LEU A 61 19.30 -6.89 -4.65
N ALA A 62 18.37 -5.96 -4.80
CA ALA A 62 18.62 -4.53 -4.69
C ALA A 62 17.34 -3.79 -4.27
N VAL A 63 17.51 -2.61 -3.72
CA VAL A 63 16.41 -1.71 -3.34
C VAL A 63 16.67 -0.35 -3.99
N GLU A 64 15.63 0.24 -4.59
CA GLU A 64 15.70 1.59 -5.13
C GLU A 64 15.87 2.59 -3.98
N THR A 65 16.73 3.59 -4.19
CA THR A 65 16.86 4.71 -3.25
C THR A 65 15.94 5.85 -3.69
N THR A 66 15.06 6.30 -2.82
CA THR A 66 13.98 7.23 -3.16
C THR A 66 14.34 8.70 -2.96
N THR A 67 15.44 9.00 -2.24
CA THR A 67 15.85 10.35 -1.89
C THR A 67 17.32 10.61 -2.19
N ALA A 68 17.73 11.88 -2.14
CA ALA A 68 19.14 12.28 -2.26
C ALA A 68 19.99 11.69 -1.12
N GLU A 69 19.40 11.44 0.03
CA GLU A 69 20.02 10.80 1.20
C GLU A 69 20.16 9.28 1.04
N ARG A 70 19.64 8.72 -0.04
CA ARG A 70 19.65 7.29 -0.36
C ARG A 70 18.83 6.43 0.60
N ASP A 71 17.71 6.93 1.05
CA ASP A 71 16.75 6.14 1.81
C ASP A 71 16.16 5.01 0.96
N THR A 72 16.07 3.84 1.57
CA THR A 72 15.50 2.63 0.95
C THR A 72 14.10 2.33 1.45
N TYR A 73 13.48 3.29 2.12
CA TYR A 73 12.13 3.21 2.66
C TYR A 73 11.34 4.50 2.38
N TYR A 74 10.05 4.41 2.50
CA TYR A 74 9.15 5.56 2.58
C TYR A 74 8.13 5.34 3.70
N ASN A 75 7.54 6.42 4.18
CA ASN A 75 6.60 6.37 5.28
C ASN A 75 5.18 6.14 4.76
N ALA A 76 4.42 5.27 5.46
CA ALA A 76 2.98 5.27 5.38
C ALA A 76 2.43 6.18 6.48
N ALA A 77 1.47 7.02 6.15
CA ALA A 77 0.88 7.97 7.10
C ALA A 77 -0.64 7.89 7.11
N ALA A 78 -1.22 8.10 8.28
CA ALA A 78 -2.64 8.36 8.44
C ALA A 78 -2.86 9.87 8.50
N TRP A 79 -3.47 10.43 7.46
CA TRP A 79 -3.78 11.85 7.34
C TRP A 79 -5.18 12.12 7.82
N VAL A 80 -5.35 13.14 8.66
CA VAL A 80 -6.65 13.57 9.20
C VAL A 80 -6.77 15.10 9.14
N LEU A 81 -7.99 15.60 9.17
CA LEU A 81 -8.19 17.05 9.23
C LEU A 81 -7.71 17.61 10.58
N ALA A 82 -7.08 18.77 10.56
CA ALA A 82 -6.46 19.39 11.74
C ALA A 82 -7.46 19.68 12.89
N ASN A 83 -8.74 19.81 12.60
CA ASN A 83 -9.79 20.01 13.58
C ASN A 83 -10.49 18.71 14.03
N SER A 84 -10.01 17.56 13.61
CA SER A 84 -10.55 16.25 14.02
C SER A 84 -10.13 15.87 15.44
N THR A 85 -10.89 14.98 16.08
CA THR A 85 -10.54 14.40 17.38
C THR A 85 -9.20 13.63 17.31
N MET A 86 -8.96 12.89 16.21
CA MET A 86 -7.70 12.19 15.98
C MET A 86 -6.50 13.13 15.96
N ALA A 87 -6.62 14.29 15.30
CA ALA A 87 -5.56 15.31 15.30
C ALA A 87 -5.33 15.89 16.71
N GLN A 88 -6.39 16.13 17.47
CA GLN A 88 -6.29 16.61 18.84
C GLN A 88 -5.57 15.61 19.73
N TYR A 89 -5.94 14.32 19.68
CA TYR A 89 -5.30 13.26 20.46
C TYR A 89 -3.83 13.04 20.09
N HIS A 90 -3.48 13.22 18.81
CA HIS A 90 -2.09 13.14 18.37
C HIS A 90 -1.23 14.29 18.94
N LEU A 91 -1.83 15.46 19.18
CA LEU A 91 -1.13 16.68 19.55
C LEU A 91 -1.18 17.01 21.04
N ASP A 92 -2.09 16.41 21.82
CA ASP A 92 -2.32 16.76 23.23
C ASP A 92 -1.23 16.23 24.18
N GLY A 93 -0.47 15.23 23.76
CA GLY A 93 0.58 14.62 24.56
C GLY A 93 0.07 13.81 25.75
N ASP A 94 -1.24 13.50 25.79
CA ASP A 94 -1.83 12.65 26.83
C ASP A 94 -1.68 11.17 26.43
N GLU A 95 -0.99 10.40 27.26
CA GLU A 95 -0.78 8.96 27.04
C GLU A 95 -2.08 8.13 27.14
N ASN A 96 -3.18 8.71 27.65
CA ASN A 96 -4.49 8.05 27.75
C ASN A 96 -5.35 8.28 26.50
N THR A 97 -4.96 9.15 25.59
CA THR A 97 -5.61 9.38 24.30
C THR A 97 -4.83 8.67 23.20
N ASP A 98 -5.55 8.06 22.24
CA ASP A 98 -4.94 7.34 21.15
C ASP A 98 -5.68 7.63 19.85
N PRO A 99 -5.06 8.35 18.90
CA PRO A 99 -5.70 8.69 17.64
C PRO A 99 -6.11 7.47 16.80
N PHE A 100 -5.41 6.33 16.92
CA PHE A 100 -5.76 5.12 16.19
C PHE A 100 -7.00 4.41 16.78
N ALA A 101 -7.22 4.50 18.08
CA ALA A 101 -8.43 3.98 18.72
C ALA A 101 -9.71 4.69 18.24
N GLU A 102 -9.60 5.95 17.83
CA GLU A 102 -10.71 6.75 17.30
C GLU A 102 -11.09 6.42 15.86
N LEU A 103 -10.33 5.58 15.16
CA LEU A 103 -10.58 5.24 13.75
C LEU A 103 -11.73 4.24 13.56
N ALA A 104 -12.12 3.52 14.60
CA ALA A 104 -13.23 2.56 14.51
C ALA A 104 -14.55 3.26 14.11
N GLY A 105 -15.20 2.75 13.08
CA GLY A 105 -16.44 3.32 12.53
C GLY A 105 -16.26 4.64 11.76
N LYS A 106 -15.03 5.09 11.53
CA LYS A 106 -14.73 6.24 10.66
C LYS A 106 -14.71 5.82 9.21
N THR A 107 -14.89 6.79 8.32
CA THR A 107 -14.77 6.57 6.89
C THR A 107 -13.32 6.77 6.46
N SER A 108 -12.75 5.78 5.76
CA SER A 108 -11.34 5.80 5.34
C SER A 108 -11.19 5.98 3.83
N CYS A 109 -10.16 6.74 3.45
CA CYS A 109 -9.70 6.92 2.08
C CYS A 109 -8.36 6.17 1.90
N HIS A 110 -8.20 5.45 0.79
CA HIS A 110 -7.04 4.63 0.52
C HIS A 110 -6.48 4.90 -0.87
N THR A 111 -5.18 4.76 -1.07
CA THR A 111 -4.54 4.95 -2.38
C THR A 111 -4.94 3.88 -3.39
N GLY A 112 -5.33 2.70 -2.93
CA GLY A 112 -5.81 1.60 -3.76
C GLY A 112 -5.71 0.24 -3.06
N TRP A 113 -6.45 -0.73 -3.60
CA TRP A 113 -6.47 -2.09 -3.11
C TRP A 113 -5.07 -2.72 -3.17
N LEU A 114 -4.62 -3.30 -2.06
CA LEU A 114 -3.29 -3.92 -1.86
C LEU A 114 -2.09 -2.97 -2.03
N LYS A 115 -2.29 -1.67 -2.08
CA LYS A 115 -1.19 -0.71 -2.09
C LYS A 115 -0.48 -0.64 -0.74
N SER A 116 0.86 -0.59 -0.76
CA SER A 116 1.69 -0.67 0.45
C SER A 116 1.36 0.41 1.47
N ALA A 117 1.64 1.68 1.18
CA ALA A 117 1.44 2.78 2.13
C ALA A 117 -0.03 3.09 2.38
N GLY A 118 -0.88 2.98 1.35
CA GLY A 118 -2.29 3.35 1.47
C GLY A 118 -3.18 2.27 2.06
N MET A 119 -2.70 1.04 2.24
CA MET A 119 -3.55 -0.04 2.74
C MET A 119 -2.79 -1.09 3.56
N LEU A 120 -1.80 -1.80 2.97
CA LEU A 120 -1.18 -2.96 3.63
C LEU A 120 -0.45 -2.59 4.91
N MET A 121 0.36 -1.52 4.88
CA MET A 121 1.13 -1.09 6.05
C MET A 121 0.23 -0.53 7.16
N PRO A 122 -0.73 0.39 6.90
CA PRO A 122 -1.66 0.85 7.92
C PRO A 122 -2.49 -0.29 8.53
N MET A 123 -3.05 -1.17 7.71
CA MET A 123 -3.83 -2.30 8.20
C MET A 123 -2.99 -3.28 9.01
N GLY A 124 -1.77 -3.59 8.54
CA GLY A 124 -0.83 -4.43 9.27
C GLY A 124 -0.45 -3.85 10.62
N TYR A 125 -0.20 -2.53 10.69
CA TYR A 125 0.05 -1.82 11.94
C TYR A 125 -1.16 -1.90 12.88
N MET A 126 -2.34 -1.59 12.39
CA MET A 126 -3.57 -1.55 13.20
C MET A 126 -3.97 -2.94 13.71
N ILE A 127 -3.85 -3.98 12.89
CA ILE A 127 -4.10 -5.37 13.30
C ILE A 127 -3.03 -5.80 14.32
N GLY A 128 -1.76 -5.56 14.04
CA GLY A 128 -0.65 -5.95 14.91
C GLY A 128 -0.66 -5.30 16.29
N ASN A 129 -1.23 -4.09 16.41
CA ASN A 129 -1.40 -3.37 17.68
C ASN A 129 -2.79 -3.56 18.31
N GLY A 130 -3.66 -4.37 17.72
CA GLY A 130 -4.96 -4.71 18.30
C GLY A 130 -6.05 -3.65 18.11
N TYR A 131 -5.85 -2.65 17.26
CA TYR A 131 -6.90 -1.68 16.91
C TYR A 131 -7.98 -2.29 16.02
N VAL A 132 -7.60 -3.23 15.19
CA VAL A 132 -8.47 -3.93 14.25
C VAL A 132 -8.43 -5.43 14.53
N ASN A 133 -9.62 -6.02 14.72
CA ASN A 133 -9.74 -7.47 14.86
C ASN A 133 -10.00 -8.09 13.47
N PRO A 134 -9.15 -9.04 13.01
CA PRO A 134 -9.39 -9.76 11.77
C PRO A 134 -10.74 -10.49 11.77
N VAL A 135 -11.43 -10.45 10.65
CA VAL A 135 -12.70 -11.14 10.41
C VAL A 135 -12.50 -12.19 9.31
N GLY A 136 -13.04 -13.39 9.50
CA GLY A 136 -12.94 -14.47 8.52
C GLY A 136 -11.65 -15.27 8.62
N ASP A 137 -11.24 -15.87 7.51
CA ASP A 137 -10.04 -16.70 7.42
C ASP A 137 -8.81 -15.83 7.14
N THR A 138 -7.81 -15.89 8.01
CA THR A 138 -6.57 -15.11 7.88
C THR A 138 -5.69 -15.54 6.70
N GLU A 139 -5.95 -16.70 6.13
CA GLU A 139 -5.25 -17.18 4.91
C GLU A 139 -5.99 -16.79 3.61
N ASP A 140 -7.21 -16.21 3.71
CA ASP A 140 -7.96 -15.72 2.56
C ASP A 140 -7.86 -14.20 2.47
N ILE A 141 -7.29 -13.70 1.37
CA ILE A 141 -7.16 -12.26 1.10
C ILE A 141 -8.52 -11.52 1.08
N ASN A 142 -9.61 -12.19 0.78
CA ASN A 142 -10.95 -11.60 0.84
C ASN A 142 -11.34 -11.22 2.27
N SER A 143 -10.87 -11.97 3.27
CA SER A 143 -11.08 -11.66 4.70
C SER A 143 -10.48 -10.31 5.10
N LEU A 144 -9.44 -9.82 4.41
CA LEU A 144 -8.91 -8.48 4.64
C LEU A 144 -9.93 -7.39 4.25
N ARG A 145 -10.67 -7.59 3.17
CA ARG A 145 -11.73 -6.67 2.77
C ARG A 145 -12.89 -6.66 3.79
N ASP A 146 -13.27 -7.83 4.28
CA ASP A 146 -14.29 -7.97 5.33
C ASP A 146 -13.83 -7.36 6.66
N THR A 147 -12.55 -7.52 6.99
CA THR A 147 -11.92 -6.92 8.17
C THR A 147 -11.96 -5.39 8.10
N ILE A 148 -11.62 -4.80 6.97
CA ILE A 148 -11.68 -3.35 6.75
C ILE A 148 -13.12 -2.85 6.85
N ASN A 149 -14.06 -3.53 6.22
CA ASN A 149 -15.48 -3.21 6.30
C ASN A 149 -16.05 -3.27 7.73
N ALA A 150 -15.58 -4.22 8.51
CA ALA A 150 -16.02 -4.37 9.90
C ALA A 150 -15.47 -3.27 10.82
N HIS A 151 -14.34 -2.65 10.46
CA HIS A 151 -13.69 -1.63 11.26
C HIS A 151 -14.03 -0.20 10.80
N PHE A 152 -14.02 0.05 9.50
CA PHE A 152 -14.30 1.37 8.91
C PHE A 152 -15.70 1.42 8.29
N ASP A 153 -16.36 2.55 8.42
CA ASP A 153 -17.63 2.80 7.72
C ASP A 153 -17.35 3.20 6.26
N GLY A 154 -18.01 2.53 5.32
CA GLY A 154 -17.97 2.87 3.91
C GLY A 154 -16.64 2.65 3.18
N SER A 155 -15.69 1.93 3.77
CA SER A 155 -14.36 1.71 3.18
C SER A 155 -14.34 0.81 1.95
N THR A 156 -15.37 -0.02 1.72
CA THR A 156 -15.38 -1.02 0.65
C THR A 156 -16.68 -1.09 -0.16
N GLY A 157 -17.63 -0.21 0.08
CA GLY A 157 -18.92 -0.20 -0.62
C GLY A 157 -18.82 0.29 -2.07
N ALA A 158 -19.51 -0.36 -3.00
CA ALA A 158 -19.60 0.11 -4.38
C ALA A 158 -20.27 1.50 -4.43
N GLY A 159 -19.66 2.43 -5.18
CA GLY A 159 -20.18 3.79 -5.32
C GLY A 159 -19.90 4.72 -4.14
N ASN A 160 -19.23 4.26 -3.10
CA ASN A 160 -18.77 5.12 -2.01
C ASN A 160 -17.39 5.72 -2.37
N PRO A 161 -17.24 7.06 -2.41
CA PRO A 161 -15.95 7.70 -2.73
C PRO A 161 -14.81 7.32 -1.79
N ALA A 162 -15.12 6.99 -0.53
CA ALA A 162 -14.15 6.55 0.46
C ALA A 162 -13.84 5.04 0.39
N SER A 163 -14.45 4.29 -0.52
CA SER A 163 -14.09 2.88 -0.75
C SER A 163 -12.64 2.77 -1.22
N ILE A 164 -12.04 1.61 -1.00
CA ILE A 164 -10.71 1.33 -1.52
C ILE A 164 -10.78 1.25 -3.05
N PRO A 165 -10.17 2.19 -3.78
CA PRO A 165 -10.30 2.24 -5.23
C PRO A 165 -9.47 1.14 -5.91
N GLU A 166 -9.95 0.70 -7.05
CA GLU A 166 -9.11 0.00 -8.01
C GLU A 166 -8.17 0.98 -8.72
N SER A 167 -7.09 0.47 -9.30
CA SER A 167 -6.12 1.30 -10.01
C SER A 167 -6.80 2.12 -11.13
N GLY A 168 -6.60 3.44 -11.09
CA GLY A 168 -7.24 4.38 -12.01
C GLY A 168 -8.69 4.73 -11.69
N GLY A 169 -9.23 4.23 -10.57
CA GLY A 169 -10.54 4.62 -10.05
C GLY A 169 -10.55 6.03 -9.45
N LEU A 170 -11.75 6.52 -9.15
CA LEU A 170 -11.94 7.79 -8.45
C LEU A 170 -11.19 7.74 -7.10
N TYR A 171 -10.48 8.80 -6.78
CA TYR A 171 -9.64 8.92 -5.58
C TYR A 171 -8.50 7.89 -5.47
N SER A 172 -8.09 7.24 -6.57
CA SER A 172 -6.91 6.36 -6.55
C SER A 172 -5.59 7.13 -6.49
N GLY A 173 -4.56 6.50 -5.93
CA GLY A 173 -3.22 7.09 -5.75
C GLY A 173 -3.13 8.05 -4.56
N TYR A 174 -1.94 8.59 -4.32
CA TYR A 174 -1.66 9.45 -3.16
C TYR A 174 -2.51 10.72 -3.17
N SER A 175 -2.54 11.43 -4.29
CA SER A 175 -3.35 12.64 -4.44
C SER A 175 -4.84 12.34 -4.30
N GLY A 176 -5.31 11.23 -4.88
CA GLY A 176 -6.71 10.84 -4.80
C GLY A 176 -7.17 10.55 -3.37
N ALA A 177 -6.36 9.85 -2.57
CA ALA A 177 -6.69 9.58 -1.17
C ALA A 177 -6.78 10.88 -0.34
N LEU A 178 -5.85 11.83 -0.58
CA LEU A 178 -5.88 13.13 0.09
C LEU A 178 -7.02 14.03 -0.40
N GLU A 179 -7.39 13.96 -1.68
CA GLU A 179 -8.55 14.63 -2.23
C GLU A 179 -9.86 14.13 -1.60
N CYS A 180 -10.02 12.80 -1.49
CA CYS A 180 -11.13 12.16 -0.79
C CYS A 180 -11.29 12.69 0.65
N LEU A 181 -10.19 12.82 1.41
CA LEU A 181 -10.18 13.41 2.74
C LEU A 181 -10.56 14.90 2.71
N SER A 182 -9.96 15.68 1.81
CA SER A 182 -10.15 17.13 1.75
C SER A 182 -11.56 17.54 1.32
N GLU A 183 -12.22 16.73 0.51
CA GLU A 183 -13.60 16.91 0.08
C GLU A 183 -14.63 16.42 1.12
N GLY A 184 -14.17 15.82 2.22
CA GLY A 184 -15.01 15.38 3.33
C GLY A 184 -15.70 14.04 3.10
N TYR A 185 -15.22 13.24 2.14
CA TYR A 185 -15.72 11.88 1.93
C TYR A 185 -15.10 10.85 2.88
N GLY A 186 -14.02 11.20 3.55
CA GLY A 186 -13.40 10.38 4.57
C GLY A 186 -12.97 11.18 5.78
N ASP A 187 -12.84 10.51 6.91
CA ASP A 187 -12.32 11.04 8.17
C ASP A 187 -10.81 10.87 8.28
N VAL A 188 -10.26 9.87 7.57
CA VAL A 188 -8.84 9.55 7.52
C VAL A 188 -8.43 9.15 6.11
N ALA A 189 -7.23 9.55 5.67
CA ALA A 189 -6.61 9.08 4.44
C ALA A 189 -5.29 8.37 4.73
N PHE A 190 -5.14 7.16 4.20
CA PHE A 190 -3.90 6.41 4.25
C PHE A 190 -3.13 6.57 2.93
N ALA A 191 -1.90 7.16 3.03
CA ALA A 191 -1.07 7.47 1.88
C ALA A 191 0.42 7.47 2.23
#